data_4bd2b743d3d93315b672da756351e511
#
_entry.id   4bd2b743d3d93315b672da756351e511
#
_cell.length_a   1.000
_cell.length_b   1.000
_cell.length_c   1.000
_cell.angle_alpha   90.00
_cell.angle_beta   90.00
_cell.angle_gamma   90.00
#
_symmetry.space_group_name_H-M   'P 1'
#
loop_
_entity.id
_entity.type
_entity.pdbx_description
1 polymer ?
#
loop_
_entity_poly.entity_id
_entity_poly.type
_entity_poly.pdbx_seq_one_letter_code
_entity_poly.pdbx_strand_id
1 'polypeptide(L)'
;MKSDVGGLWVIVGIGLLAIPFVVAAGASDKPVTGKTVIRETQEAVTATKDYTIQQKDAFQRKVQTELDEMQVRIMQLRGQVTHASAEAKADIQKAIGELEKKKDLAEKKAQDIHSATASSWEQVKSKTSAAMDDLRDSINRTLSHFPSR
;
A
#
# COMPACT_ATOMS: atom_id res chain seq x y z
N MET A 1 16.11 32.61 28.03
CA MET A 1 14.69 32.20 27.90
C MET A 1 14.64 30.90 27.13
N LYS A 2 14.47 29.81 27.83
CA LYS A 2 14.33 28.46 27.28
C LYS A 2 12.87 28.23 26.96
N SER A 3 12.55 27.82 25.75
CA SER A 3 11.24 27.29 25.38
C SER A 3 11.42 25.87 24.85
N ASP A 4 11.29 24.91 25.77
CA ASP A 4 11.09 23.53 25.46
C ASP A 4 9.69 23.36 24.84
N VAL A 5 9.63 22.94 23.58
CA VAL A 5 8.40 22.44 23.00
C VAL A 5 8.54 20.92 22.87
N GLY A 6 8.06 20.25 23.92
CA GLY A 6 7.98 18.79 24.00
C GLY A 6 7.13 18.24 22.87
N GLY A 7 7.75 17.51 21.95
CA GLY A 7 7.07 16.72 20.94
C GLY A 7 6.26 15.61 21.59
N LEU A 8 4.95 15.71 21.50
CA LEU A 8 4.02 14.69 21.94
C LEU A 8 4.05 13.52 20.95
N TRP A 9 4.81 12.50 21.26
CA TRP A 9 4.76 11.22 20.55
C TRP A 9 3.44 10.53 20.91
N VAL A 10 2.49 10.58 20.00
CA VAL A 10 1.29 9.74 20.09
C VAL A 10 1.72 8.33 19.72
N ILE A 11 1.98 7.53 20.75
CA ILE A 11 2.09 6.07 20.61
C ILE A 11 0.69 5.57 20.34
N VAL A 12 0.37 5.33 19.07
CA VAL A 12 -0.81 4.55 18.71
C VAL A 12 -0.54 3.10 19.16
N GLY A 13 -1.13 2.76 20.30
CA GLY A 13 -1.05 1.44 20.89
C GLY A 13 -1.57 0.40 19.91
N ILE A 14 -0.68 -0.49 19.50
CA ILE A 14 -1.06 -1.75 18.88
C ILE A 14 -1.86 -2.50 19.94
N GLY A 15 -3.18 -2.53 19.76
CA GLY A 15 -4.08 -3.34 20.56
C GLY A 15 -3.70 -4.81 20.41
N LEU A 16 -2.92 -5.29 21.36
CA LEU A 16 -2.72 -6.70 21.59
C LEU A 16 -4.10 -7.27 21.99
N LEU A 17 -4.81 -7.88 21.04
CA LEU A 17 -6.01 -8.66 21.31
C LEU A 17 -5.58 -9.85 22.15
N ALA A 18 -5.57 -9.65 23.48
CA ALA A 18 -5.48 -10.73 24.43
C ALA A 18 -6.74 -11.58 24.28
N ILE A 19 -6.63 -12.72 23.62
CA ILE A 19 -7.63 -13.77 23.62
C ILE A 19 -7.71 -14.26 25.06
N PRO A 20 -8.83 -14.11 25.77
CA PRO A 20 -8.97 -14.71 27.08
C PRO A 20 -8.96 -16.23 26.91
N PHE A 21 -7.92 -16.85 27.40
CA PHE A 21 -7.86 -18.30 27.55
C PHE A 21 -8.87 -18.68 28.65
N VAL A 22 -10.09 -18.98 28.24
CA VAL A 22 -11.09 -19.56 29.14
C VAL A 22 -10.71 -21.01 29.36
N VAL A 23 -10.01 -21.26 30.45
CA VAL A 23 -9.87 -22.60 30.99
C VAL A 23 -11.21 -22.98 31.64
N ALA A 24 -12.10 -23.58 30.87
CA ALA A 24 -13.24 -24.31 31.42
C ALA A 24 -12.72 -25.66 31.90
N ALA A 25 -12.57 -25.78 33.21
CA ALA A 25 -12.36 -27.06 33.87
C ALA A 25 -13.69 -27.88 33.75
N GLY A 26 -13.76 -28.70 32.71
CA GLY A 26 -14.78 -29.71 32.53
C GLY A 26 -14.06 -31.02 32.26
N ALA A 27 -14.05 -31.90 33.27
CA ALA A 27 -13.55 -33.25 33.15
C ALA A 27 -14.33 -34.02 32.08
N SER A 28 -13.64 -34.31 30.97
CA SER A 28 -14.04 -35.38 30.05
C SER A 28 -12.73 -35.96 29.49
N ASP A 29 -12.42 -37.08 30.07
CA ASP A 29 -11.33 -37.98 29.72
C ASP A 29 -11.58 -38.54 28.31
N LYS A 30 -11.14 -37.77 27.28
CA LYS A 30 -10.94 -38.28 25.92
C LYS A 30 -9.50 -38.08 25.55
N PRO A 31 -8.79 -39.13 25.10
CA PRO A 31 -7.42 -38.97 24.66
C PRO A 31 -7.43 -38.03 23.45
N VAL A 32 -6.82 -36.86 23.61
CA VAL A 32 -6.57 -35.92 22.51
C VAL A 32 -5.58 -36.60 21.58
N THR A 33 -6.11 -37.29 20.59
CA THR A 33 -5.32 -37.99 19.59
C THR A 33 -4.58 -36.91 18.79
N GLY A 34 -3.27 -37.03 18.65
CA GLY A 34 -2.41 -36.07 17.94
C GLY A 34 -2.88 -35.67 16.51
N LYS A 35 -3.81 -36.44 15.93
CA LYS A 35 -4.51 -36.12 14.69
C LYS A 35 -5.43 -34.90 14.78
N THR A 36 -6.05 -34.63 15.91
CA THR A 36 -6.97 -33.50 16.09
C THR A 36 -6.18 -32.18 16.15
N VAL A 37 -5.04 -32.17 16.86
CA VAL A 37 -4.17 -31.01 16.97
C VAL A 37 -3.56 -30.64 15.62
N ILE A 38 -3.14 -31.64 14.83
CA ILE A 38 -2.58 -31.43 13.48
C ILE A 38 -3.63 -30.84 12.53
N ARG A 39 -4.88 -31.30 12.64
CA ARG A 39 -5.99 -30.84 11.79
C ARG A 39 -6.38 -29.38 12.08
N GLU A 40 -6.53 -29.01 13.35
CA GLU A 40 -6.81 -27.64 13.77
C GLU A 40 -5.68 -26.67 13.39
N THR A 41 -4.42 -27.11 13.48
CA THR A 41 -3.26 -26.33 13.07
C THR A 41 -3.24 -26.14 11.55
N GLN A 42 -3.59 -27.17 10.78
CA GLN A 42 -3.68 -27.07 9.32
C GLN A 42 -4.84 -26.16 8.87
N GLU A 43 -6.00 -26.24 9.50
CA GLU A 43 -7.15 -25.36 9.21
C GLU A 43 -6.81 -23.90 9.53
N ALA A 44 -6.15 -23.61 10.64
CA ALA A 44 -5.71 -22.27 11.01
C ALA A 44 -4.65 -21.70 10.03
N VAL A 45 -3.70 -22.54 9.59
CA VAL A 45 -2.67 -22.14 8.61
C VAL A 45 -3.30 -21.90 7.23
N THR A 46 -4.28 -22.70 6.84
CA THR A 46 -5.00 -22.52 5.57
C THR A 46 -5.82 -21.24 5.59
N ALA A 47 -6.60 -20.99 6.66
CA ALA A 47 -7.37 -19.77 6.83
C ALA A 47 -6.49 -18.51 6.80
N THR A 48 -5.31 -18.55 7.41
CA THR A 48 -4.34 -17.44 7.38
C THR A 48 -3.79 -17.21 5.97
N LYS A 49 -3.51 -18.27 5.21
CA LYS A 49 -3.06 -18.17 3.81
C LYS A 49 -4.14 -17.58 2.92
N ASP A 50 -5.38 -18.05 3.03
CA ASP A 50 -6.50 -17.55 2.24
C ASP A 50 -6.79 -16.09 2.53
N TYR A 51 -6.73 -15.67 3.79
CA TYR A 51 -6.85 -14.28 4.19
C TYR A 51 -5.77 -13.39 3.56
N THR A 52 -4.52 -13.85 3.58
CA THR A 52 -3.40 -13.12 2.96
C THR A 52 -3.57 -13.01 1.45
N ILE A 53 -4.04 -14.07 0.78
CA ILE A 53 -4.29 -14.07 -0.67
C ILE A 53 -5.38 -13.05 -1.01
N GLN A 54 -6.50 -13.06 -0.31
CA GLN A 54 -7.59 -12.11 -0.54
C GLN A 54 -7.16 -10.65 -0.32
N GLN A 55 -6.35 -10.39 0.69
CA GLN A 55 -5.80 -9.04 0.93
C GLN A 55 -4.86 -8.60 -0.18
N LYS A 56 -4.00 -9.49 -0.68
CA LYS A 56 -3.10 -9.20 -1.81
C LYS A 56 -3.88 -8.85 -3.06
N ASP A 57 -4.90 -9.64 -3.39
CA ASP A 57 -5.73 -9.42 -4.58
C ASP A 57 -6.52 -8.11 -4.49
N ALA A 58 -7.07 -7.79 -3.32
CA ALA A 58 -7.78 -6.53 -3.10
C ALA A 58 -6.84 -5.32 -3.22
N PHE A 59 -5.65 -5.42 -2.62
CA PHE A 59 -4.64 -4.37 -2.68
C PHE A 59 -4.12 -4.17 -4.11
N GLN A 60 -3.86 -5.26 -4.83
CA GLN A 60 -3.41 -5.21 -6.22
C GLN A 60 -4.44 -4.52 -7.12
N ARG A 61 -5.72 -4.88 -7.02
CA ARG A 61 -6.79 -4.20 -7.78
C ARG A 61 -6.84 -2.70 -7.47
N LYS A 62 -6.72 -2.33 -6.19
CA LYS A 62 -6.68 -0.92 -5.79
C LYS A 62 -5.49 -0.19 -6.43
N VAL A 63 -4.28 -0.75 -6.32
CA VAL A 63 -3.07 -0.17 -6.91
C VAL A 63 -3.19 -0.02 -8.42
N GLN A 64 -3.74 -1.03 -9.12
CA GLN A 64 -3.94 -0.96 -10.57
C GLN A 64 -4.91 0.17 -10.94
N THR A 65 -6.05 0.28 -10.27
CA THR A 65 -7.02 1.37 -10.50
C THR A 65 -6.38 2.75 -10.29
N GLU A 66 -5.61 2.91 -9.22
CA GLU A 66 -4.92 4.17 -8.93
C GLU A 66 -3.84 4.50 -9.99
N LEU A 67 -3.09 3.52 -10.47
CA LEU A 67 -2.12 3.69 -11.55
C LEU A 67 -2.80 4.14 -12.86
N ASP A 68 -3.93 3.54 -13.19
CA ASP A 68 -4.71 3.91 -14.37
C ASP A 68 -5.23 5.35 -14.28
N GLU A 69 -5.74 5.77 -13.12
CA GLU A 69 -6.15 7.15 -12.86
C GLU A 69 -4.97 8.14 -12.98
N MET A 70 -3.81 7.79 -12.45
CA MET A 70 -2.61 8.61 -12.55
C MET A 70 -2.11 8.71 -13.99
N GLN A 71 -2.20 7.63 -14.77
CA GLN A 71 -1.89 7.64 -16.19
C GLN A 71 -2.78 8.63 -16.94
N VAL A 72 -4.09 8.65 -16.67
CA VAL A 72 -5.02 9.61 -17.28
C VAL A 72 -4.61 11.05 -16.97
N ARG A 73 -4.20 11.34 -15.73
CA ARG A 73 -3.72 12.67 -15.33
C ARG A 73 -2.42 13.09 -16.03
N ILE A 74 -1.50 12.16 -16.22
CA ILE A 74 -0.27 12.40 -17.00
C ILE A 74 -0.62 12.69 -18.47
N MET A 75 -1.60 11.96 -19.03
CA MET A 75 -2.08 12.24 -20.40
C MET A 75 -2.74 13.62 -20.52
N GLN A 76 -3.46 14.08 -19.50
CA GLN A 76 -4.01 15.43 -19.46
C GLN A 76 -2.89 16.49 -19.51
N LEU A 77 -1.81 16.30 -18.74
CA LEU A 77 -0.64 17.17 -18.80
C LEU A 77 0.01 17.18 -20.19
N ARG A 78 0.10 16.04 -20.87
CA ARG A 78 0.59 15.95 -22.25
C ARG A 78 -0.29 16.77 -23.21
N GLY A 79 -1.61 16.73 -23.03
CA GLY A 79 -2.53 17.53 -23.81
C GLY A 79 -2.31 19.04 -23.65
N GLN A 80 -1.91 19.49 -22.46
CA GLN A 80 -1.63 20.92 -22.19
C GLN A 80 -0.39 21.44 -22.93
N VAL A 81 0.58 20.57 -23.22
CA VAL A 81 1.81 20.93 -23.94
C VAL A 81 1.49 21.56 -25.29
N THR A 82 0.45 21.14 -25.99
CA THR A 82 0.09 21.65 -27.32
C THR A 82 -0.34 23.11 -27.31
N HIS A 83 -0.91 23.57 -26.19
CA HIS A 83 -1.46 24.91 -26.03
C HIS A 83 -0.58 25.86 -25.20
N ALA A 84 0.55 25.37 -24.68
CA ALA A 84 1.45 26.12 -23.84
C ALA A 84 2.43 27.00 -24.64
N SER A 85 2.97 28.06 -24.02
CA SER A 85 4.08 28.85 -24.58
C SER A 85 5.35 27.98 -24.70
N ALA A 86 6.36 28.43 -25.47
CA ALA A 86 7.59 27.68 -25.68
C ALA A 86 8.32 27.34 -24.36
N GLU A 87 8.37 28.29 -23.44
CA GLU A 87 8.99 28.10 -22.11
C GLU A 87 8.19 27.10 -21.26
N ALA A 88 6.86 27.30 -21.19
CA ALA A 88 5.99 26.40 -20.45
C ALA A 88 5.98 24.96 -21.02
N LYS A 89 6.14 24.80 -22.34
CA LYS A 89 6.28 23.48 -22.97
C LYS A 89 7.47 22.71 -22.43
N ALA A 90 8.62 23.34 -22.32
CA ALA A 90 9.84 22.70 -21.83
C ALA A 90 9.66 22.25 -20.38
N ASP A 91 9.08 23.09 -19.54
CA ASP A 91 8.83 22.76 -18.13
C ASP A 91 7.82 21.64 -17.95
N ILE A 92 6.71 21.68 -18.70
CA ILE A 92 5.69 20.61 -18.67
C ILE A 92 6.30 19.28 -19.15
N GLN A 93 7.08 19.30 -20.24
CA GLN A 93 7.73 18.08 -20.76
C GLN A 93 8.71 17.47 -19.76
N LYS A 94 9.50 18.32 -19.09
CA LYS A 94 10.39 17.87 -18.02
C LYS A 94 9.61 17.24 -16.86
N ALA A 95 8.55 17.91 -16.41
CA ALA A 95 7.71 17.40 -15.34
C ALA A 95 7.06 16.06 -15.72
N ILE A 96 6.55 15.91 -16.95
CA ILE A 96 6.01 14.64 -17.46
C ILE A 96 7.07 13.54 -17.40
N GLY A 97 8.29 13.81 -17.85
CA GLY A 97 9.38 12.82 -17.81
C GLY A 97 9.72 12.35 -16.38
N GLU A 98 9.62 13.23 -15.39
CA GLU A 98 9.80 12.88 -13.98
C GLU A 98 8.61 12.04 -13.45
N LEU A 99 7.39 12.39 -13.81
CA LEU A 99 6.19 11.64 -13.44
C LEU A 99 6.19 10.22 -14.04
N GLU A 100 6.65 10.06 -15.28
CA GLU A 100 6.78 8.76 -15.92
C GLU A 100 7.79 7.85 -15.20
N LYS A 101 8.93 8.38 -14.80
CA LYS A 101 9.91 7.63 -14.00
C LYS A 101 9.31 7.17 -12.65
N LYS A 102 8.54 8.03 -12.00
CA LYS A 102 7.86 7.68 -10.75
C LYS A 102 6.76 6.65 -10.97
N LYS A 103 6.01 6.75 -12.07
CA LYS A 103 5.02 5.76 -12.47
C LYS A 103 5.68 4.40 -12.69
N ASP A 104 6.76 4.32 -13.44
CA ASP A 104 7.50 3.08 -13.68
C ASP A 104 8.01 2.45 -12.37
N LEU A 105 8.44 3.29 -11.41
CA LEU A 105 8.84 2.81 -10.09
C LEU A 105 7.66 2.24 -9.32
N ALA A 106 6.51 2.90 -9.34
CA ALA A 106 5.29 2.44 -8.69
C ALA A 106 4.79 1.12 -9.32
N GLU A 107 4.83 0.98 -10.65
CA GLU A 107 4.51 -0.25 -11.36
C GLU A 107 5.44 -1.41 -10.98
N LYS A 108 6.74 -1.17 -10.88
CA LYS A 108 7.69 -2.19 -10.39
C LYS A 108 7.35 -2.63 -8.97
N LYS A 109 6.99 -1.70 -8.09
CA LYS A 109 6.57 -2.03 -6.73
C LYS A 109 5.24 -2.78 -6.69
N ALA A 110 4.33 -2.47 -7.61
CA ALA A 110 3.09 -3.21 -7.78
C ALA A 110 3.32 -4.66 -8.23
N GLN A 111 4.32 -4.91 -9.08
CA GLN A 111 4.71 -6.27 -9.49
C GLN A 111 5.23 -7.12 -8.32
N ASP A 112 5.91 -6.50 -7.34
CA ASP A 112 6.39 -7.19 -6.13
C ASP A 112 5.24 -7.80 -5.30
N ILE A 113 3.99 -7.31 -5.47
CA ILE A 113 2.80 -7.81 -4.78
C ILE A 113 2.57 -9.30 -5.09
N HIS A 114 2.75 -9.71 -6.34
CA HIS A 114 2.54 -11.11 -6.75
C HIS A 114 3.48 -12.08 -6.04
N SER A 115 4.74 -11.71 -5.93
CA SER A 115 5.79 -12.54 -5.33
C SER A 115 5.86 -12.44 -3.80
N ALA A 116 5.09 -11.51 -3.19
CA ALA A 116 5.10 -11.31 -1.75
C ALA A 116 4.63 -12.57 -1.00
N THR A 117 5.44 -13.02 -0.05
CA THR A 117 5.08 -14.06 0.92
C THR A 117 4.35 -13.46 2.11
N ALA A 118 3.75 -14.28 2.97
CA ALA A 118 3.11 -13.81 4.19
C ALA A 118 4.09 -12.99 5.08
N SER A 119 5.37 -13.38 5.13
CA SER A 119 6.39 -12.68 5.92
C SER A 119 6.86 -11.36 5.29
N SER A 120 6.80 -11.21 3.97
CA SER A 120 7.22 -9.99 3.27
C SER A 120 6.05 -9.05 2.91
N TRP A 121 4.81 -9.50 3.10
CA TRP A 121 3.60 -8.80 2.66
C TRP A 121 3.50 -7.36 3.18
N GLU A 122 3.65 -7.15 4.48
CA GLU A 122 3.54 -5.81 5.06
C GLU A 122 4.63 -4.86 4.54
N GLN A 123 5.84 -5.37 4.29
CA GLN A 123 6.91 -4.57 3.72
C GLN A 123 6.62 -4.20 2.25
N VAL A 124 6.14 -5.15 1.45
CA VAL A 124 5.78 -4.91 0.05
C VAL A 124 4.63 -3.91 -0.04
N LYS A 125 3.57 -4.10 0.74
CA LYS A 125 2.44 -3.19 0.85
C LYS A 125 2.88 -1.76 1.20
N SER A 126 3.71 -1.60 2.23
CA SER A 126 4.22 -0.29 2.66
C SER A 126 5.04 0.40 1.56
N LYS A 127 5.97 -0.33 0.92
CA LYS A 127 6.80 0.23 -0.16
C LYS A 127 5.98 0.61 -1.40
N THR A 128 4.98 -0.20 -1.74
CA THR A 128 4.08 0.09 -2.86
C THR A 128 3.23 1.32 -2.56
N SER A 129 2.61 1.39 -1.37
CA SER A 129 1.82 2.56 -0.97
C SER A 129 2.66 3.84 -0.99
N ALA A 130 3.88 3.82 -0.46
CA ALA A 130 4.77 4.98 -0.48
C ALA A 130 5.11 5.46 -1.90
N ALA A 131 5.34 4.53 -2.84
CA ALA A 131 5.61 4.88 -4.24
C ALA A 131 4.35 5.46 -4.93
N MET A 132 3.17 4.94 -4.61
CA MET A 132 1.89 5.46 -5.11
C MET A 132 1.61 6.87 -4.57
N ASP A 133 1.84 7.11 -3.29
CA ASP A 133 1.63 8.42 -2.66
C ASP A 133 2.61 9.46 -3.24
N ASP A 134 3.89 9.10 -3.43
CA ASP A 134 4.88 10.00 -4.05
C ASP A 134 4.50 10.37 -5.49
N LEU A 135 4.02 9.41 -6.28
CA LEU A 135 3.52 9.67 -7.63
C LEU A 135 2.29 10.58 -7.61
N ARG A 136 1.31 10.30 -6.76
CA ARG A 136 0.09 11.11 -6.60
C ARG A 136 0.41 12.55 -6.23
N ASP A 137 1.26 12.75 -5.22
CA ASP A 137 1.67 14.07 -4.76
C ASP A 137 2.43 14.84 -5.84
N SER A 138 3.28 14.14 -6.61
CA SER A 138 4.01 14.75 -7.71
C SER A 138 3.07 15.19 -8.83
N ILE A 139 2.08 14.38 -9.19
CA ILE A 139 1.05 14.73 -10.17
C ILE A 139 0.23 15.95 -9.69
N ASN A 140 -0.21 15.95 -8.43
CA ASN A 140 -1.00 17.05 -7.88
C ASN A 140 -0.20 18.36 -7.87
N ARG A 141 1.07 18.32 -7.49
CA ARG A 141 1.96 19.51 -7.55
C ARG A 141 2.14 20.00 -8.98
N THR A 142 2.34 19.12 -9.93
CA THR A 142 2.50 19.48 -11.33
C THR A 142 1.23 20.09 -11.90
N LEU A 143 0.06 19.50 -11.64
CA LEU A 143 -1.24 20.05 -12.06
C LEU A 143 -1.54 21.41 -11.42
N SER A 144 -1.13 21.63 -10.17
CA SER A 144 -1.29 22.92 -9.50
C SER A 144 -0.38 23.99 -10.08
N HIS A 145 0.80 23.59 -10.59
CA HIS A 145 1.75 24.51 -11.21
C HIS A 145 1.36 24.88 -12.66
N PHE A 146 0.71 23.95 -13.37
CA PHE A 146 0.23 24.13 -14.73
C PHE A 146 -1.30 23.96 -14.79
N PRO A 147 -2.09 24.93 -14.28
CA PRO A 147 -3.54 24.82 -14.30
C PRO A 147 -4.08 24.82 -15.70
N SER A 148 -5.04 23.93 -15.99
CA SER A 148 -5.79 23.94 -17.25
C SER A 148 -6.61 25.23 -17.34
N ARG A 149 -6.39 26.02 -18.38
CA ARG A 149 -7.22 27.19 -18.72
C ARG A 149 -8.38 26.77 -19.60
#